data_dd18468b20b928ddaf6cdc642bfc3848
#
_entry.id   dd18468b20b928ddaf6cdc642bfc3848
#
_cell.length_a   1.000
_cell.length_b   1.000
_cell.length_c   1.000
_cell.angle_alpha   90.00
_cell.angle_beta   90.00
_cell.angle_gamma   90.00
#
_symmetry.space_group_name_H-M   'P 1'
#
loop_
_entity.id
_entity.type
_entity.pdbx_description
1 polymer ?
#
loop_
_entity_poly.entity_id
_entity_poly.type
_entity_poly.pdbx_seq_one_letter_code
_entity_poly.pdbx_strand_id
1 'polypeptide(L)'
;MTKIKEQLQELIRGSEEVLPEKGLEAKLKENRPLVIKAGFDPTAPDLHIGHTVLINKMRQFQELGHEVVFLIGDFTGMIGDPSGKNATRPPLSPEEIKANAETYEAQIFKILDEKTTRIDFNSRWMGEMDAAGLVKLASHHTVARMLERDDFNKRYASGQPISIHEFLYPIVQGYDSVALKADVELGGTDQKFNLLVGRQLQQDYGQDPQIVITMPLLEGLDGVQKMSKSLGNYIGITDAPGEMFGKIMSISDDLMWRYFELLSFRTLEDIERLQQRVGEGLNPRDAKFELALEIVERFHSAAAAGAAKDEFIARFQQGAMPEEMPELSLQSKAGRLGIAHLLKEAGLVSSTSEAFRMIKQGAVRIDGVRVEDRGLEVEAGSICIYQVGKRRFARVSLT
;
A
#
# COMPACT_ATOMS: atom_id res chain seq x y z
N MET A 1 -15.61 -21.41 -24.62
CA MET A 1 -16.18 -21.28 -23.26
C MET A 1 -15.12 -21.36 -22.16
N THR A 2 -14.15 -22.25 -22.24
CA THR A 2 -13.08 -22.41 -21.23
C THR A 2 -12.25 -21.15 -21.10
N LYS A 3 -11.77 -20.55 -22.20
CA LYS A 3 -10.95 -19.34 -22.21
C LYS A 3 -11.61 -18.13 -21.51
N ILE A 4 -12.91 -17.89 -21.75
CA ILE A 4 -13.63 -16.76 -21.10
C ILE A 4 -13.75 -17.00 -19.58
N LYS A 5 -13.93 -18.26 -19.15
CA LYS A 5 -14.01 -18.57 -17.72
C LYS A 5 -12.66 -18.34 -17.03
N GLU A 6 -11.56 -18.76 -17.66
CA GLU A 6 -10.21 -18.53 -17.14
C GLU A 6 -9.90 -17.02 -17.07
N GLN A 7 -10.20 -16.27 -18.13
CA GLN A 7 -10.08 -14.81 -18.13
C GLN A 7 -10.91 -14.17 -17.02
N LEU A 8 -12.17 -14.60 -16.87
CA LEU A 8 -13.05 -14.08 -15.84
C LEU A 8 -12.49 -14.34 -14.42
N GLN A 9 -12.00 -15.55 -14.15
CA GLN A 9 -11.39 -15.90 -12.86
C GLN A 9 -10.20 -14.98 -12.54
N GLU A 10 -9.31 -14.74 -13.52
CA GLU A 10 -8.17 -13.85 -13.29
C GLU A 10 -8.61 -12.40 -13.09
N LEU A 11 -9.57 -11.91 -13.85
CA LEU A 11 -10.02 -10.53 -13.77
C LEU A 11 -10.83 -10.21 -12.50
N ILE A 12 -11.52 -11.19 -11.91
CA ILE A 12 -12.24 -11.01 -10.64
C ILE A 12 -11.38 -11.34 -9.41
N ARG A 13 -10.18 -11.86 -9.60
CA ARG A 13 -9.26 -12.20 -8.52
C ARG A 13 -9.08 -11.02 -7.56
N GLY A 14 -9.26 -11.25 -6.27
CA GLY A 14 -9.08 -10.25 -5.22
C GLY A 14 -10.03 -9.05 -5.28
N SER A 15 -11.01 -9.04 -6.19
CA SER A 15 -12.05 -8.00 -6.20
C SER A 15 -13.04 -8.21 -5.07
N GLU A 16 -13.54 -7.11 -4.51
CA GLU A 16 -14.60 -7.14 -3.49
C GLU A 16 -15.98 -7.28 -4.14
N GLU A 17 -16.24 -6.50 -5.19
CA GLU A 17 -17.49 -6.53 -5.93
C GLU A 17 -17.26 -6.33 -7.43
N VAL A 18 -18.13 -6.97 -8.23
CA VAL A 18 -18.25 -6.75 -9.68
C VAL A 18 -19.71 -6.40 -9.99
N LEU A 19 -19.97 -5.21 -10.48
CA LEU A 19 -21.32 -4.70 -10.67
C LEU A 19 -21.60 -4.29 -12.14
N PRO A 20 -22.61 -4.87 -12.78
CA PRO A 20 -23.45 -5.99 -12.30
C PRO A 20 -22.69 -7.31 -12.34
N GLU A 21 -23.04 -8.26 -11.49
CA GLU A 21 -22.33 -9.53 -11.27
C GLU A 21 -22.00 -10.30 -12.56
N LYS A 22 -22.90 -10.37 -13.51
CA LYS A 22 -22.69 -11.05 -14.79
C LYS A 22 -22.24 -10.13 -15.94
N GLY A 23 -22.04 -8.85 -15.63
CA GLY A 23 -21.75 -7.84 -16.64
C GLY A 23 -20.40 -8.03 -17.30
N LEU A 24 -19.36 -8.34 -16.53
CA LEU A 24 -18.01 -8.56 -17.07
C LEU A 24 -17.98 -9.73 -18.04
N GLU A 25 -18.62 -10.84 -17.71
CA GLU A 25 -18.73 -12.01 -18.61
C GLU A 25 -19.44 -11.64 -19.93
N ALA A 26 -20.48 -10.79 -19.85
CA ALA A 26 -21.19 -10.32 -21.05
C ALA A 26 -20.27 -9.47 -21.94
N LYS A 27 -19.53 -8.52 -21.35
CA LYS A 27 -18.58 -7.68 -22.08
C LYS A 27 -17.43 -8.50 -22.72
N LEU A 28 -16.88 -9.49 -22.00
CA LEU A 28 -15.85 -10.38 -22.56
C LEU A 28 -16.34 -11.20 -23.77
N LYS A 29 -17.63 -11.54 -23.80
CA LYS A 29 -18.25 -12.25 -24.94
C LYS A 29 -18.37 -11.38 -26.19
N GLU A 30 -18.26 -10.06 -26.10
CA GLU A 30 -18.22 -9.17 -27.27
C GLU A 30 -16.96 -9.38 -28.13
N ASN A 31 -15.94 -10.06 -27.60
CA ASN A 31 -14.70 -10.43 -28.28
C ASN A 31 -13.98 -9.24 -28.95
N ARG A 32 -13.97 -8.10 -28.28
CA ARG A 32 -13.23 -6.89 -28.64
C ARG A 32 -12.39 -6.40 -27.47
N PRO A 33 -11.38 -5.57 -27.71
CA PRO A 33 -10.74 -4.84 -26.64
C PRO A 33 -11.77 -3.99 -25.87
N LEU A 34 -11.75 -4.08 -24.55
CA LEU A 34 -12.54 -3.26 -23.64
C LEU A 34 -11.70 -2.06 -23.20
N VAL A 35 -12.35 -0.93 -22.96
CA VAL A 35 -11.71 0.26 -22.38
C VAL A 35 -11.80 0.16 -20.84
N ILE A 36 -10.65 -0.02 -20.19
CA ILE A 36 -10.52 -0.19 -18.76
C ILE A 36 -9.96 1.09 -18.16
N LYS A 37 -10.71 1.74 -17.30
CA LYS A 37 -10.32 3.01 -16.67
C LYS A 37 -10.06 2.83 -15.18
N ALA A 38 -9.04 3.50 -14.67
CA ALA A 38 -8.89 3.81 -13.25
C ALA A 38 -8.41 5.25 -13.08
N GLY A 39 -9.07 6.01 -12.21
CA GLY A 39 -8.74 7.41 -11.92
C GLY A 39 -7.89 7.54 -10.66
N PHE A 40 -6.89 8.44 -10.72
CA PHE A 40 -5.99 8.75 -9.61
C PHE A 40 -5.79 10.25 -9.50
N ASP A 41 -6.21 10.83 -8.39
CA ASP A 41 -5.89 12.21 -8.09
C ASP A 41 -4.42 12.32 -7.65
N PRO A 42 -3.62 13.23 -8.23
CA PRO A 42 -2.20 13.35 -7.93
C PRO A 42 -1.97 14.10 -6.61
N THR A 43 -2.44 13.51 -5.50
CA THR A 43 -2.46 14.14 -4.17
C THR A 43 -1.13 14.09 -3.42
N ALA A 44 -0.16 13.33 -3.92
CA ALA A 44 1.19 13.22 -3.36
C ALA A 44 2.15 12.73 -4.46
N PRO A 45 3.46 13.08 -4.40
CA PRO A 45 4.40 12.74 -5.47
C PRO A 45 4.68 11.24 -5.60
N ASP A 46 4.51 10.45 -4.54
CA ASP A 46 4.88 9.03 -4.52
C ASP A 46 3.68 8.13 -4.25
N LEU A 47 3.68 7.00 -4.95
CA LEU A 47 2.76 5.90 -4.69
C LEU A 47 3.32 4.96 -3.60
N HIS A 48 2.44 4.25 -2.94
CA HIS A 48 2.79 3.10 -2.09
C HIS A 48 2.16 1.83 -2.65
N ILE A 49 2.59 0.65 -2.19
CA ILE A 49 2.11 -0.62 -2.75
C ILE A 49 0.59 -0.82 -2.63
N GLY A 50 -0.09 -0.11 -1.74
CA GLY A 50 -1.56 -0.12 -1.67
C GLY A 50 -2.23 0.44 -2.94
N HIS A 51 -1.64 1.46 -3.59
CA HIS A 51 -2.14 1.97 -4.87
C HIS A 51 -1.92 0.95 -5.99
N THR A 52 -0.88 0.12 -5.87
CA THR A 52 -0.56 -0.85 -6.91
C THR A 52 -1.56 -2.00 -7.00
N VAL A 53 -2.45 -2.16 -6.04
CA VAL A 53 -3.57 -3.12 -6.12
C VAL A 53 -4.43 -2.84 -7.37
N LEU A 54 -4.83 -1.57 -7.57
CA LEU A 54 -5.57 -1.17 -8.76
C LEU A 54 -4.71 -1.26 -10.04
N ILE A 55 -3.46 -0.83 -9.97
CA ILE A 55 -2.54 -0.85 -11.12
C ILE A 55 -2.26 -2.30 -11.56
N ASN A 56 -2.12 -3.24 -10.61
CA ASN A 56 -1.99 -4.66 -10.91
C ASN A 56 -3.25 -5.22 -11.59
N LYS A 57 -4.44 -4.79 -11.14
CA LYS A 57 -5.69 -5.16 -11.79
C LYS A 57 -5.75 -4.62 -13.22
N MET A 58 -5.34 -3.37 -13.44
CA MET A 58 -5.21 -2.81 -14.80
C MET A 58 -4.29 -3.65 -15.68
N ARG A 59 -3.13 -4.09 -15.13
CA ARG A 59 -2.19 -4.96 -15.84
C ARG A 59 -2.83 -6.28 -16.25
N GLN A 60 -3.63 -6.92 -15.40
CA GLN A 60 -4.32 -8.17 -15.75
C GLN A 60 -5.22 -7.99 -16.97
N PHE A 61 -5.93 -6.88 -17.07
CA PHE A 61 -6.70 -6.54 -18.28
C PHE A 61 -5.80 -6.29 -19.49
N GLN A 62 -4.68 -5.57 -19.29
CA GLN A 62 -3.72 -5.26 -20.35
C GLN A 62 -3.10 -6.54 -20.95
N GLU A 63 -2.70 -7.51 -20.12
CA GLU A 63 -2.16 -8.80 -20.55
C GLU A 63 -3.17 -9.65 -21.36
N LEU A 64 -4.45 -9.42 -21.15
CA LEU A 64 -5.52 -10.04 -21.94
C LEU A 64 -5.87 -9.26 -23.22
N GLY A 65 -5.16 -8.17 -23.52
CA GLY A 65 -5.30 -7.39 -24.74
C GLY A 65 -6.38 -6.32 -24.70
N HIS A 66 -6.80 -5.88 -23.51
CA HIS A 66 -7.71 -4.76 -23.34
C HIS A 66 -6.96 -3.42 -23.31
N GLU A 67 -7.65 -2.33 -23.69
CA GLU A 67 -7.12 -0.97 -23.62
C GLU A 67 -7.16 -0.47 -22.18
N VAL A 68 -6.02 -0.09 -21.63
CA VAL A 68 -5.91 0.41 -20.27
C VAL A 68 -5.71 1.92 -20.28
N VAL A 69 -6.57 2.65 -19.57
CA VAL A 69 -6.53 4.10 -19.41
C VAL A 69 -6.22 4.43 -17.97
N PHE A 70 -4.98 4.88 -17.71
CA PHE A 70 -4.60 5.48 -16.45
C PHE A 70 -5.00 6.96 -16.48
N LEU A 71 -6.08 7.28 -15.76
CA LEU A 71 -6.62 8.64 -15.76
C LEU A 71 -6.04 9.44 -14.59
N ILE A 72 -5.39 10.54 -14.90
CA ILE A 72 -4.92 11.50 -13.91
C ILE A 72 -6.05 12.51 -13.66
N GLY A 73 -6.51 12.56 -12.43
CA GLY A 73 -7.55 13.47 -11.95
C GLY A 73 -6.97 14.85 -11.63
N ASP A 74 -6.44 15.54 -12.63
CA ASP A 74 -5.86 16.86 -12.45
C ASP A 74 -6.95 17.93 -12.21
N PHE A 75 -8.12 17.78 -12.82
CA PHE A 75 -9.27 18.66 -12.54
C PHE A 75 -9.98 18.25 -11.22
N THR A 76 -10.20 16.96 -10.98
CA THR A 76 -10.80 16.50 -9.71
C THR A 76 -9.90 16.77 -8.52
N GLY A 77 -8.58 16.75 -8.68
CA GLY A 77 -7.62 17.14 -7.65
C GLY A 77 -7.77 18.59 -7.18
N MET A 78 -8.25 19.50 -8.05
CA MET A 78 -8.58 20.88 -7.66
C MET A 78 -9.85 20.97 -6.82
N ILE A 79 -10.80 20.03 -6.98
CA ILE A 79 -12.01 19.95 -6.15
C ILE A 79 -11.66 19.32 -4.80
N GLY A 80 -10.86 18.26 -4.80
CA GLY A 80 -10.51 17.44 -3.65
C GLY A 80 -11.58 16.37 -3.34
N ASP A 81 -11.13 15.12 -3.28
CA ASP A 81 -12.00 13.99 -2.97
C ASP A 81 -12.53 14.07 -1.53
N PRO A 82 -13.85 14.21 -1.33
CA PRO A 82 -14.46 14.22 -0.01
C PRO A 82 -14.53 12.84 0.66
N SER A 83 -14.19 11.74 -0.06
CA SER A 83 -14.30 10.36 0.46
C SER A 83 -13.51 10.13 1.74
N GLY A 84 -14.20 9.60 2.76
CA GLY A 84 -13.56 9.07 3.98
C GLY A 84 -12.95 10.12 4.91
N LYS A 85 -13.30 11.41 4.78
CA LYS A 85 -12.78 12.48 5.65
C LYS A 85 -13.91 13.34 6.24
N ASN A 86 -13.65 13.84 7.45
CA ASN A 86 -14.55 14.80 8.12
C ASN A 86 -14.36 16.25 7.63
N ALA A 87 -13.42 16.49 6.73
CA ALA A 87 -13.14 17.79 6.14
C ALA A 87 -12.55 17.63 4.74
N THR A 88 -12.86 18.56 3.84
CA THR A 88 -12.28 18.63 2.48
C THR A 88 -10.77 18.77 2.55
N ARG A 89 -10.04 18.07 1.68
CA ARG A 89 -8.61 18.31 1.50
C ARG A 89 -8.42 19.73 0.94
N PRO A 90 -7.36 20.44 1.34
CA PRO A 90 -6.99 21.67 0.64
C PRO A 90 -6.83 21.37 -0.85
N PRO A 91 -7.39 22.19 -1.75
CA PRO A 91 -7.17 22.04 -3.17
C PRO A 91 -5.67 22.21 -3.48
N LEU A 92 -5.15 21.38 -4.39
CA LEU A 92 -3.78 21.50 -4.87
C LEU A 92 -3.68 22.62 -5.91
N SER A 93 -2.53 23.27 -6.00
CA SER A 93 -2.25 24.19 -7.10
C SER A 93 -2.04 23.43 -8.42
N PRO A 94 -2.27 24.06 -9.57
CA PRO A 94 -1.99 23.44 -10.88
C PRO A 94 -0.54 22.97 -11.03
N GLU A 95 0.41 23.69 -10.44
CA GLU A 95 1.84 23.37 -10.46
C GLU A 95 2.15 22.11 -9.65
N GLU A 96 1.55 21.98 -8.46
CA GLU A 96 1.67 20.76 -7.62
C GLU A 96 1.06 19.55 -8.31
N ILE A 97 -0.11 19.72 -8.92
CA ILE A 97 -0.80 18.66 -9.67
C ILE A 97 0.09 18.17 -10.82
N LYS A 98 0.67 19.10 -11.60
CA LYS A 98 1.55 18.75 -12.71
C LYS A 98 2.79 18.00 -12.25
N ALA A 99 3.47 18.52 -11.22
CA ALA A 99 4.67 17.89 -10.69
C ALA A 99 4.38 16.45 -10.16
N ASN A 100 3.26 16.26 -9.46
CA ASN A 100 2.85 14.96 -8.98
C ASN A 100 2.46 14.00 -10.13
N ALA A 101 1.80 14.50 -11.17
CA ALA A 101 1.43 13.71 -12.34
C ALA A 101 2.66 13.15 -13.07
N GLU A 102 3.70 13.96 -13.27
CA GLU A 102 4.96 13.52 -13.90
C GLU A 102 5.63 12.37 -13.09
N THR A 103 5.55 12.41 -11.76
CA THR A 103 6.09 11.33 -10.94
C THR A 103 5.24 10.05 -11.03
N TYR A 104 3.93 10.16 -11.16
CA TYR A 104 3.03 9.00 -11.31
C TYR A 104 3.33 8.23 -12.59
N GLU A 105 3.53 8.93 -13.69
CA GLU A 105 3.84 8.31 -14.98
C GLU A 105 5.07 7.40 -14.91
N ALA A 106 6.17 7.88 -14.35
CA ALA A 106 7.39 7.08 -14.19
C ALA A 106 7.18 5.85 -13.25
N GLN A 107 6.28 5.97 -12.28
CA GLN A 107 6.03 4.94 -11.29
C GLN A 107 5.11 3.83 -11.81
N ILE A 108 4.07 4.17 -12.57
CA ILE A 108 3.11 3.17 -13.08
C ILE A 108 3.73 2.27 -14.14
N PHE A 109 4.69 2.77 -14.95
CA PHE A 109 5.38 1.98 -15.96
C PHE A 109 6.36 0.94 -15.39
N LYS A 110 6.53 0.89 -14.08
CA LYS A 110 7.14 -0.27 -13.42
C LYS A 110 6.20 -1.49 -13.36
N ILE A 111 4.91 -1.29 -13.65
CA ILE A 111 3.87 -2.33 -13.59
C ILE A 111 3.16 -2.48 -14.93
N LEU A 112 2.78 -1.37 -15.58
CA LEU A 112 2.07 -1.36 -16.85
C LEU A 112 3.04 -1.25 -18.03
N ASP A 113 2.66 -1.83 -19.16
CA ASP A 113 3.39 -1.65 -20.43
C ASP A 113 3.07 -0.25 -21.00
N GLU A 114 4.12 0.58 -21.13
CA GLU A 114 4.03 1.94 -21.66
C GLU A 114 3.39 2.01 -23.06
N LYS A 115 3.66 1.02 -23.90
CA LYS A 115 3.21 1.01 -25.32
C LYS A 115 1.71 0.78 -25.47
N THR A 116 1.08 0.16 -24.47
CA THR A 116 -0.33 -0.24 -24.50
C THR A 116 -1.15 0.43 -23.39
N THR A 117 -0.51 1.33 -22.62
CA THR A 117 -1.18 2.15 -21.61
C THR A 117 -1.45 3.54 -22.17
N ARG A 118 -2.70 3.96 -22.12
CA ARG A 118 -3.08 5.34 -22.38
C ARG A 118 -3.08 6.12 -21.08
N ILE A 119 -2.29 7.19 -21.00
CA ILE A 119 -2.41 8.20 -19.94
C ILE A 119 -3.32 9.30 -20.47
N ASP A 120 -4.29 9.69 -19.63
CA ASP A 120 -5.21 10.77 -19.95
C ASP A 120 -5.46 11.66 -18.74
N PHE A 121 -5.95 12.87 -18.96
CA PHE A 121 -6.18 13.90 -17.96
C PHE A 121 -7.61 14.36 -18.03
N ASN A 122 -8.32 14.43 -16.91
CA ASN A 122 -9.72 14.85 -16.95
C ASN A 122 -9.91 16.35 -17.18
N SER A 123 -8.87 17.17 -17.03
CA SER A 123 -8.86 18.55 -17.48
C SER A 123 -9.07 18.70 -18.99
N ARG A 124 -8.77 17.69 -19.78
CA ARG A 124 -8.92 17.70 -21.23
C ARG A 124 -10.37 17.96 -21.69
N TRP A 125 -11.33 17.33 -21.01
CA TRP A 125 -12.77 17.54 -21.31
C TRP A 125 -13.44 18.50 -20.33
N MET A 126 -12.98 18.55 -19.08
CA MET A 126 -13.54 19.48 -18.11
C MET A 126 -13.08 20.92 -18.34
N GLY A 127 -11.87 21.13 -18.85
CA GLY A 127 -11.36 22.45 -19.24
C GLY A 127 -12.05 23.06 -20.47
N GLU A 128 -12.60 22.21 -21.34
CA GLU A 128 -13.39 22.63 -22.50
C GLU A 128 -14.89 22.83 -22.16
N MET A 129 -15.35 22.31 -21.04
CA MET A 129 -16.74 22.40 -20.61
C MET A 129 -17.03 23.82 -20.08
N ASP A 130 -17.96 24.50 -20.72
CA ASP A 130 -18.43 25.81 -20.26
C ASP A 130 -19.36 25.69 -19.03
N ALA A 131 -19.72 26.83 -18.44
CA ALA A 131 -20.60 26.87 -17.29
C ALA A 131 -22.00 26.26 -17.57
N ALA A 132 -22.51 26.38 -18.79
CA ALA A 132 -23.79 25.78 -19.18
C ALA A 132 -23.68 24.26 -19.26
N GLY A 133 -22.56 23.74 -19.76
CA GLY A 133 -22.24 22.32 -19.75
C GLY A 133 -22.17 21.76 -18.34
N LEU A 134 -21.48 22.45 -17.43
CA LEU A 134 -21.40 22.03 -16.03
C LEU A 134 -22.77 22.02 -15.33
N VAL A 135 -23.58 23.03 -15.55
CA VAL A 135 -24.96 23.08 -15.02
C VAL A 135 -25.80 21.92 -15.57
N LYS A 136 -25.69 21.65 -16.89
CA LYS A 136 -26.34 20.50 -17.51
C LYS A 136 -25.86 19.19 -16.91
N LEU A 137 -24.55 19.01 -16.74
CA LEU A 137 -23.98 17.80 -16.12
C LEU A 137 -24.48 17.65 -14.69
N ALA A 138 -24.48 18.70 -13.88
CA ALA A 138 -24.97 18.66 -12.49
C ALA A 138 -26.47 18.36 -12.42
N SER A 139 -27.28 18.68 -13.44
CA SER A 139 -28.72 18.43 -13.47
C SER A 139 -29.10 16.93 -13.54
N HIS A 140 -28.16 16.05 -13.87
CA HIS A 140 -28.38 14.60 -13.87
C HIS A 140 -28.42 13.99 -12.46
N HIS A 141 -28.01 14.74 -11.41
CA HIS A 141 -28.00 14.24 -10.06
C HIS A 141 -28.75 15.18 -9.10
N THR A 142 -29.35 14.60 -8.06
CA THR A 142 -30.04 15.35 -7.03
C THR A 142 -29.26 15.40 -5.73
N VAL A 143 -29.45 16.42 -4.92
CA VAL A 143 -28.88 16.52 -3.57
C VAL A 143 -29.24 15.30 -2.72
N ALA A 144 -30.49 14.80 -2.85
CA ALA A 144 -30.93 13.61 -2.12
C ALA A 144 -30.07 12.38 -2.45
N ARG A 145 -29.74 12.18 -3.74
CA ARG A 145 -28.83 11.09 -4.17
C ARG A 145 -27.41 11.30 -3.66
N MET A 146 -26.89 12.53 -3.66
CA MET A 146 -25.57 12.80 -3.10
C MET A 146 -25.48 12.50 -1.61
N LEU A 147 -26.56 12.76 -0.87
CA LEU A 147 -26.65 12.45 0.56
C LEU A 147 -26.79 10.95 0.88
N GLU A 148 -26.94 10.06 -0.10
CA GLU A 148 -26.84 8.62 0.10
C GLU A 148 -25.38 8.17 0.30
N ARG A 149 -24.40 8.98 -0.07
CA ARG A 149 -23.01 8.71 0.16
C ARG A 149 -22.69 8.86 1.65
N ASP A 150 -22.01 7.88 2.20
CA ASP A 150 -21.81 7.65 3.64
C ASP A 150 -21.22 8.87 4.38
N ASP A 151 -20.20 9.49 3.80
CA ASP A 151 -19.53 10.67 4.39
C ASP A 151 -20.43 11.92 4.37
N PHE A 152 -21.14 12.17 3.26
CA PHE A 152 -22.09 13.26 3.16
C PHE A 152 -23.26 13.04 4.12
N ASN A 153 -23.80 11.82 4.21
CA ASN A 153 -24.87 11.47 5.13
C ASN A 153 -24.47 11.75 6.59
N LYS A 154 -23.31 11.27 7.00
CA LYS A 154 -22.79 11.46 8.36
C LYS A 154 -22.57 12.94 8.70
N ARG A 155 -21.97 13.71 7.78
CA ARG A 155 -21.74 15.14 7.95
C ARG A 155 -23.06 15.92 8.00
N TYR A 156 -23.99 15.62 7.12
CA TYR A 156 -25.31 16.23 7.12
C TYR A 156 -26.09 15.96 8.41
N ALA A 157 -26.14 14.69 8.84
CA ALA A 157 -26.83 14.28 10.06
C ALA A 157 -26.20 14.87 11.34
N SER A 158 -24.88 15.12 11.33
CA SER A 158 -24.15 15.74 12.47
C SER A 158 -24.08 17.27 12.39
N GLY A 159 -24.72 17.90 11.39
CA GLY A 159 -24.69 19.36 11.21
C GLY A 159 -23.33 19.91 10.78
N GLN A 160 -22.45 19.09 10.27
CA GLN A 160 -21.17 19.53 9.73
C GLN A 160 -21.34 20.14 8.33
N PRO A 161 -20.59 21.19 7.99
CA PRO A 161 -20.74 21.86 6.70
C PRO A 161 -20.33 20.93 5.55
N ILE A 162 -21.09 21.00 4.45
CA ILE A 162 -20.76 20.39 3.17
C ILE A 162 -20.75 21.52 2.13
N SER A 163 -19.62 21.75 1.50
CA SER A 163 -19.48 22.76 0.47
C SER A 163 -20.08 22.28 -0.86
N ILE A 164 -20.69 23.18 -1.64
CA ILE A 164 -21.38 22.83 -2.89
C ILE A 164 -20.44 22.16 -3.89
N HIS A 165 -19.15 22.61 -3.97
CA HIS A 165 -18.20 22.01 -4.89
C HIS A 165 -17.88 20.54 -4.58
N GLU A 166 -18.04 20.10 -3.31
CA GLU A 166 -17.83 18.70 -2.93
C GLU A 166 -18.84 17.77 -3.60
N PHE A 167 -20.08 18.24 -3.85
CA PHE A 167 -21.06 17.49 -4.62
C PHE A 167 -20.71 17.36 -6.11
N LEU A 168 -19.86 18.27 -6.63
CA LEU A 168 -19.40 18.17 -8.02
C LEU A 168 -18.37 17.07 -8.21
N TYR A 169 -17.60 16.71 -7.18
CA TYR A 169 -16.53 15.71 -7.30
C TYR A 169 -17.05 14.37 -7.88
N PRO A 170 -18.07 13.70 -7.32
CA PRO A 170 -18.58 12.45 -7.87
C PRO A 170 -19.13 12.60 -9.30
N ILE A 171 -19.70 13.77 -9.62
CA ILE A 171 -20.29 14.04 -10.94
C ILE A 171 -19.20 14.21 -11.99
N VAL A 172 -18.14 14.95 -11.67
CA VAL A 172 -16.99 15.16 -12.55
C VAL A 172 -16.26 13.84 -12.77
N GLN A 173 -15.95 13.09 -11.72
CA GLN A 173 -15.37 11.74 -11.84
C GLN A 173 -16.26 10.83 -12.68
N GLY A 174 -17.56 10.87 -12.49
CA GLY A 174 -18.51 10.07 -13.27
C GLY A 174 -18.52 10.45 -14.75
N TYR A 175 -18.36 11.74 -15.08
CA TYR A 175 -18.30 12.20 -16.46
C TYR A 175 -17.05 11.71 -17.20
N ASP A 176 -15.96 11.43 -16.51
CA ASP A 176 -14.76 10.81 -17.07
C ASP A 176 -15.11 9.50 -17.82
N SER A 177 -16.03 8.72 -17.26
CA SER A 177 -16.49 7.46 -17.89
C SER A 177 -17.28 7.70 -19.17
N VAL A 178 -18.04 8.80 -19.22
CA VAL A 178 -18.76 9.24 -20.43
C VAL A 178 -17.77 9.70 -21.50
N ALA A 179 -16.80 10.54 -21.13
CA ALA A 179 -15.78 11.09 -22.03
C ALA A 179 -14.90 10.00 -22.65
N LEU A 180 -14.52 9.02 -21.83
CA LEU A 180 -13.66 7.90 -22.25
C LEU A 180 -14.46 6.74 -22.90
N LYS A 181 -15.79 6.73 -22.77
CA LYS A 181 -16.64 5.59 -23.14
C LYS A 181 -16.14 4.29 -22.50
N ALA A 182 -15.87 4.36 -21.20
CA ALA A 182 -15.28 3.25 -20.46
C ALA A 182 -16.22 2.03 -20.45
N ASP A 183 -15.68 0.84 -20.68
CA ASP A 183 -16.38 -0.43 -20.54
C ASP A 183 -16.30 -0.97 -19.11
N VAL A 184 -15.19 -0.70 -18.44
CA VAL A 184 -14.92 -1.13 -17.06
C VAL A 184 -14.25 0.01 -16.30
N GLU A 185 -14.71 0.29 -15.11
CA GLU A 185 -14.03 1.20 -14.17
C GLU A 185 -13.59 0.46 -12.92
N LEU A 186 -12.31 0.62 -12.59
CA LEU A 186 -11.69 0.06 -11.40
C LEU A 186 -11.56 1.13 -10.32
N GLY A 187 -11.85 0.78 -9.08
CA GLY A 187 -11.63 1.69 -7.94
C GLY A 187 -11.53 0.95 -6.60
N GLY A 188 -11.14 1.66 -5.56
CA GLY A 188 -11.21 1.13 -4.20
C GLY A 188 -12.67 1.00 -3.73
N THR A 189 -12.91 0.19 -2.71
CA THR A 189 -14.26 0.06 -2.10
C THR A 189 -14.82 1.40 -1.61
N ASP A 190 -13.95 2.31 -1.20
CA ASP A 190 -14.31 3.68 -0.79
C ASP A 190 -14.79 4.57 -1.95
N GLN A 191 -14.51 4.18 -3.20
CA GLN A 191 -14.92 4.89 -4.42
C GLN A 191 -16.23 4.38 -5.03
N LYS A 192 -16.80 3.31 -4.50
CA LYS A 192 -17.98 2.63 -5.08
C LYS A 192 -19.09 3.59 -5.50
N PHE A 193 -19.45 4.56 -4.65
CA PHE A 193 -20.49 5.54 -4.97
C PHE A 193 -20.13 6.33 -6.24
N ASN A 194 -18.93 6.85 -6.34
CA ASN A 194 -18.49 7.65 -7.50
C ASN A 194 -18.48 6.82 -8.79
N LEU A 195 -18.05 5.56 -8.71
CA LEU A 195 -18.04 4.62 -9.84
C LEU A 195 -19.47 4.36 -10.35
N LEU A 196 -20.44 4.25 -9.45
CA LEU A 196 -21.86 4.08 -9.79
C LEU A 196 -22.46 5.35 -10.39
N VAL A 197 -22.00 6.55 -9.98
CA VAL A 197 -22.36 7.80 -10.64
C VAL A 197 -21.92 7.80 -12.10
N GLY A 198 -20.70 7.33 -12.39
CA GLY A 198 -20.21 7.19 -13.76
C GLY A 198 -21.07 6.28 -14.62
N ARG A 199 -21.44 5.14 -14.06
CA ARG A 199 -22.35 4.18 -14.70
C ARG A 199 -23.73 4.80 -15.02
N GLN A 200 -24.29 5.60 -14.09
CA GLN A 200 -25.57 6.29 -14.29
C GLN A 200 -25.44 7.37 -15.37
N LEU A 201 -24.40 8.18 -15.33
CA LEU A 201 -24.18 9.23 -16.31
C LEU A 201 -24.03 8.65 -17.73
N GLN A 202 -23.35 7.52 -17.90
CA GLN A 202 -23.27 6.87 -19.21
C GLN A 202 -24.67 6.54 -19.75
N GLN A 203 -25.59 6.02 -18.94
CA GLN A 203 -26.98 5.78 -19.33
C GLN A 203 -27.69 7.07 -19.73
N ASP A 204 -27.53 8.13 -18.95
CA ASP A 204 -28.15 9.43 -19.21
C ASP A 204 -27.63 10.09 -20.50
N TYR A 205 -26.38 9.75 -20.88
CA TYR A 205 -25.76 10.16 -22.16
C TYR A 205 -25.97 9.15 -23.29
N GLY A 206 -26.81 8.13 -23.09
CA GLY A 206 -27.16 7.14 -24.12
C GLY A 206 -26.04 6.15 -24.45
N GLN A 207 -25.11 5.93 -23.53
CA GLN A 207 -24.02 4.96 -23.65
C GLN A 207 -24.37 3.67 -22.90
N ASP A 208 -23.74 2.55 -23.31
CA ASP A 208 -23.77 1.33 -22.52
C ASP A 208 -23.05 1.54 -21.19
N PRO A 209 -23.70 1.23 -20.05
CA PRO A 209 -23.11 1.51 -18.76
C PRO A 209 -21.93 0.57 -18.45
N GLN A 210 -20.85 1.11 -17.95
CA GLN A 210 -19.63 0.41 -17.57
C GLN A 210 -19.86 -0.67 -16.50
N ILE A 211 -18.96 -1.64 -16.45
CA ILE A 211 -18.83 -2.55 -15.31
C ILE A 211 -18.01 -1.85 -14.25
N VAL A 212 -18.46 -1.90 -13.02
CA VAL A 212 -17.72 -1.40 -11.86
C VAL A 212 -17.07 -2.58 -11.15
N ILE A 213 -15.77 -2.50 -10.94
CA ILE A 213 -15.01 -3.48 -10.15
C ILE A 213 -14.38 -2.74 -8.98
N THR A 214 -14.76 -3.12 -7.76
CA THR A 214 -14.14 -2.57 -6.56
C THR A 214 -13.08 -3.50 -6.03
N MET A 215 -11.91 -2.92 -5.70
CA MET A 215 -10.81 -3.61 -5.06
C MET A 215 -10.77 -3.23 -3.58
N PRO A 216 -10.43 -4.16 -2.69
CA PRO A 216 -10.26 -3.86 -1.28
C PRO A 216 -9.12 -2.88 -1.07
N LEU A 217 -9.22 -2.09 -0.02
CA LEU A 217 -8.10 -1.28 0.46
C LEU A 217 -7.08 -2.20 1.12
N LEU A 218 -5.82 -2.14 0.67
CA LEU A 218 -4.75 -2.94 1.25
C LEU A 218 -4.46 -2.48 2.68
N GLU A 219 -4.41 -3.43 3.60
CA GLU A 219 -4.00 -3.20 4.97
C GLU A 219 -2.51 -2.82 5.03
N GLY A 220 -2.16 -1.90 5.93
CA GLY A 220 -0.78 -1.49 6.19
C GLY A 220 -0.01 -2.53 7.00
N LEU A 221 1.22 -2.15 7.41
CA LEU A 221 2.12 -3.02 8.17
C LEU A 221 1.54 -3.51 9.49
N ASP A 222 0.56 -2.78 10.04
CA ASP A 222 -0.17 -3.15 11.26
C ASP A 222 -1.22 -4.26 11.05
N GLY A 223 -1.56 -4.58 9.80
CA GLY A 223 -2.54 -5.61 9.43
C GLY A 223 -3.99 -5.27 9.78
N VAL A 224 -4.28 -4.03 10.15
CA VAL A 224 -5.62 -3.60 10.62
C VAL A 224 -6.13 -2.39 9.85
N GLN A 225 -5.34 -1.31 9.82
CA GLN A 225 -5.73 -0.09 9.15
C GLN A 225 -5.30 -0.10 7.69
N LYS A 226 -6.06 0.59 6.84
CA LYS A 226 -5.65 0.74 5.44
C LYS A 226 -4.26 1.35 5.35
N MET A 227 -3.47 0.90 4.38
CA MET A 227 -2.16 1.45 4.11
C MET A 227 -2.24 2.94 3.78
N SER A 228 -1.48 3.74 4.51
CA SER A 228 -1.47 5.20 4.33
C SER A 228 -0.16 5.82 4.78
N LYS A 229 0.32 6.81 4.03
CA LYS A 229 1.49 7.62 4.43
C LYS A 229 1.24 8.37 5.73
N SER A 230 0.04 8.93 5.92
CA SER A 230 -0.31 9.68 7.13
C SER A 230 -0.34 8.82 8.40
N LEU A 231 -0.52 7.51 8.26
CA LEU A 231 -0.48 6.54 9.38
C LEU A 231 0.91 5.94 9.60
N GLY A 232 1.86 6.18 8.70
CA GLY A 232 3.20 5.62 8.78
C GLY A 232 3.27 4.09 8.61
N ASN A 233 2.17 3.44 8.19
CA ASN A 233 2.05 1.98 8.05
C ASN A 233 2.21 1.50 6.59
N TYR A 234 2.94 2.24 5.77
CA TYR A 234 3.03 2.02 4.32
C TYR A 234 4.39 1.48 3.87
N ILE A 235 4.39 0.91 2.67
CA ILE A 235 5.58 0.56 1.89
C ILE A 235 5.55 1.42 0.63
N GLY A 236 6.51 2.34 0.51
CA GLY A 236 6.66 3.18 -0.68
C GLY A 236 7.25 2.37 -1.84
N ILE A 237 6.79 2.64 -3.07
CA ILE A 237 7.40 1.98 -4.24
C ILE A 237 8.77 2.55 -4.60
N THR A 238 9.15 3.65 -3.98
CA THR A 238 10.46 4.32 -4.05
C THR A 238 11.33 4.06 -2.81
N ASP A 239 10.84 3.30 -1.82
CA ASP A 239 11.65 2.90 -0.67
C ASP A 239 12.91 2.15 -1.12
N ALA A 240 14.02 2.32 -0.41
CA ALA A 240 15.25 1.58 -0.70
C ALA A 240 15.01 0.06 -0.66
N PRO A 241 15.68 -0.75 -1.49
CA PRO A 241 15.43 -2.21 -1.60
C PRO A 241 15.44 -2.94 -0.25
N GLY A 242 16.42 -2.65 0.61
CA GLY A 242 16.53 -3.25 1.95
C GLY A 242 15.41 -2.83 2.90
N GLU A 243 14.95 -1.57 2.80
CA GLU A 243 13.82 -1.06 3.59
C GLU A 243 12.51 -1.71 3.13
N MET A 244 12.23 -1.73 1.82
CA MET A 244 11.07 -2.39 1.23
C MET A 244 11.03 -3.86 1.63
N PHE A 245 12.15 -4.58 1.48
CA PHE A 245 12.28 -5.99 1.87
C PHE A 245 11.98 -6.19 3.36
N GLY A 246 12.58 -5.39 4.24
CA GLY A 246 12.39 -5.46 5.68
C GLY A 246 10.94 -5.20 6.10
N LYS A 247 10.28 -4.21 5.48
CA LYS A 247 8.86 -3.92 5.71
C LYS A 247 7.96 -5.08 5.32
N ILE A 248 8.18 -5.71 4.14
CA ILE A 248 7.41 -6.89 3.72
C ILE A 248 7.65 -8.06 4.68
N MET A 249 8.89 -8.28 5.13
CA MET A 249 9.19 -9.33 6.10
C MET A 249 8.58 -9.10 7.48
N SER A 250 8.17 -7.88 7.81
CA SER A 250 7.58 -7.52 9.11
C SER A 250 6.07 -7.81 9.23
N ILE A 251 5.36 -7.99 8.10
CA ILE A 251 3.92 -8.26 8.12
C ILE A 251 3.62 -9.63 8.75
N SER A 252 2.39 -9.82 9.25
CA SER A 252 1.96 -11.13 9.76
C SER A 252 1.88 -12.18 8.66
N ASP A 253 1.89 -13.47 9.03
CA ASP A 253 1.78 -14.56 8.06
C ASP A 253 0.39 -14.58 7.38
N ASP A 254 -0.65 -14.18 8.10
CA ASP A 254 -2.00 -14.06 7.52
C ASP A 254 -2.06 -12.93 6.48
N LEU A 255 -1.49 -11.76 6.80
CA LEU A 255 -1.44 -10.63 5.88
C LEU A 255 -0.58 -10.91 4.64
N MET A 256 0.43 -11.76 4.76
CA MET A 256 1.25 -12.20 3.64
C MET A 256 0.41 -12.81 2.51
N TRP A 257 -0.59 -13.63 2.82
CA TRP A 257 -1.46 -14.25 1.81
C TRP A 257 -2.34 -13.23 1.10
N ARG A 258 -2.80 -12.23 1.84
CA ARG A 258 -3.53 -11.10 1.26
C ARG A 258 -2.66 -10.30 0.29
N TYR A 259 -1.39 -10.10 0.63
CA TYR A 259 -0.43 -9.44 -0.25
C TYR A 259 -0.11 -10.29 -1.49
N PHE A 260 0.01 -11.61 -1.36
CA PHE A 260 0.12 -12.49 -2.52
C PHE A 260 -1.08 -12.37 -3.45
N GLU A 261 -2.29 -12.41 -2.92
CA GLU A 261 -3.52 -12.31 -3.72
C GLU A 261 -3.60 -11.01 -4.50
N LEU A 262 -3.29 -9.87 -3.87
CA LEU A 262 -3.52 -8.54 -4.42
C LEU A 262 -2.33 -7.94 -5.15
N LEU A 263 -1.11 -8.34 -4.82
CA LEU A 263 0.11 -7.70 -5.31
C LEU A 263 0.97 -8.63 -6.17
N SER A 264 0.93 -9.95 -5.99
CA SER A 264 1.76 -10.88 -6.73
C SER A 264 1.28 -11.06 -8.17
N PHE A 265 2.23 -11.26 -9.09
CA PHE A 265 1.95 -11.62 -10.49
C PHE A 265 1.85 -13.14 -10.70
N ARG A 266 2.01 -13.93 -9.64
CA ARG A 266 1.83 -15.38 -9.68
C ARG A 266 0.39 -15.73 -9.97
N THR A 267 0.16 -16.87 -10.62
CA THR A 267 -1.18 -17.40 -10.82
C THR A 267 -1.82 -17.80 -9.48
N LEU A 268 -3.15 -17.85 -9.43
CA LEU A 268 -3.84 -18.36 -8.23
C LEU A 268 -3.38 -19.76 -7.86
N GLU A 269 -3.19 -20.62 -8.87
CA GLU A 269 -2.70 -22.00 -8.67
C GLU A 269 -1.31 -22.05 -8.02
N ASP A 270 -0.40 -21.13 -8.39
CA ASP A 270 0.93 -21.05 -7.77
C ASP A 270 0.85 -20.60 -6.31
N ILE A 271 -0.07 -19.68 -6.01
CA ILE A 271 -0.31 -19.21 -4.63
C ILE A 271 -0.91 -20.33 -3.80
N GLU A 272 -1.90 -21.06 -4.32
CA GLU A 272 -2.52 -22.21 -3.64
C GLU A 272 -1.50 -23.31 -3.37
N ARG A 273 -0.63 -23.63 -4.35
CA ARG A 273 0.48 -24.57 -4.15
C ARG A 273 1.45 -24.11 -3.05
N LEU A 274 1.74 -22.82 -2.99
CA LEU A 274 2.62 -22.29 -1.94
C LEU A 274 1.95 -22.36 -0.57
N GLN A 275 0.64 -22.09 -0.48
CA GLN A 275 -0.14 -22.26 0.74
C GLN A 275 -0.15 -23.72 1.21
N GLN A 276 -0.35 -24.66 0.29
CA GLN A 276 -0.29 -26.09 0.59
C GLN A 276 1.08 -26.48 1.15
N ARG A 277 2.17 -26.05 0.51
CA ARG A 277 3.55 -26.32 0.99
C ARG A 277 3.78 -25.78 2.41
N VAL A 278 3.24 -24.60 2.73
CA VAL A 278 3.31 -24.06 4.10
C VAL A 278 2.49 -24.93 5.06
N GLY A 279 1.31 -25.39 4.66
CA GLY A 279 0.49 -26.34 5.44
C GLY A 279 1.18 -27.69 5.67
N GLU A 280 2.05 -28.13 4.76
CA GLU A 280 2.85 -29.35 4.82
C GLU A 280 4.19 -29.16 5.58
N GLY A 281 4.49 -27.97 6.09
CA GLY A 281 5.64 -27.71 6.96
C GLY A 281 6.72 -26.79 6.38
N LEU A 282 6.54 -26.19 5.19
CA LEU A 282 7.39 -25.11 4.75
C LEU A 282 7.26 -23.94 5.73
N ASN A 283 8.39 -23.34 6.12
CA ASN A 283 8.37 -22.20 7.02
C ASN A 283 7.68 -21.00 6.33
N PRO A 284 6.64 -20.37 6.93
CA PRO A 284 5.98 -19.19 6.37
C PRO A 284 6.95 -18.05 6.02
N ARG A 285 8.06 -17.92 6.77
CA ARG A 285 9.13 -16.98 6.47
C ARG A 285 9.68 -17.18 5.05
N ASP A 286 9.82 -18.44 4.60
CA ASP A 286 10.40 -18.72 3.28
C ASP A 286 9.43 -18.36 2.16
N ALA A 287 8.11 -18.55 2.38
CA ALA A 287 7.08 -18.01 1.49
C ALA A 287 7.11 -16.47 1.47
N LYS A 288 7.31 -15.83 2.62
CA LYS A 288 7.42 -14.37 2.72
C LYS A 288 8.67 -13.82 2.01
N PHE A 289 9.77 -14.57 2.01
CA PHE A 289 10.94 -14.23 1.18
C PHE A 289 10.60 -14.23 -0.31
N GLU A 290 9.80 -15.19 -0.78
CA GLU A 290 9.38 -15.23 -2.19
C GLU A 290 8.55 -14.00 -2.57
N LEU A 291 7.63 -13.57 -1.69
CA LEU A 291 6.85 -12.34 -1.88
C LEU A 291 7.75 -11.09 -1.88
N ALA A 292 8.65 -10.97 -0.90
CA ALA A 292 9.54 -9.83 -0.77
C ALA A 292 10.48 -9.71 -1.97
N LEU A 293 11.05 -10.83 -2.44
CA LEU A 293 11.88 -10.84 -3.64
C LEU A 293 11.10 -10.36 -4.86
N GLU A 294 9.89 -10.88 -5.09
CA GLU A 294 9.05 -10.50 -6.22
C GLU A 294 8.73 -8.99 -6.23
N ILE A 295 8.33 -8.45 -5.08
CA ILE A 295 7.96 -7.02 -4.98
C ILE A 295 9.19 -6.13 -5.14
N VAL A 296 10.32 -6.44 -4.48
CA VAL A 296 11.54 -5.64 -4.60
C VAL A 296 12.10 -5.71 -6.02
N GLU A 297 12.09 -6.88 -6.66
CA GLU A 297 12.54 -7.03 -8.04
C GLU A 297 11.73 -6.14 -8.99
N ARG A 298 10.41 -6.08 -8.83
CA ARG A 298 9.50 -5.27 -9.65
C ARG A 298 9.82 -3.78 -9.61
N PHE A 299 10.13 -3.25 -8.43
CA PHE A 299 10.36 -1.82 -8.28
C PHE A 299 11.82 -1.41 -8.43
N HIS A 300 12.75 -2.36 -8.36
CA HIS A 300 14.20 -2.12 -8.47
C HIS A 300 14.85 -3.04 -9.51
N SER A 301 15.34 -4.21 -9.08
CA SER A 301 15.90 -5.23 -9.96
C SER A 301 16.07 -6.56 -9.21
N ALA A 302 16.26 -7.67 -9.95
CA ALA A 302 16.57 -8.98 -9.38
C ALA A 302 17.85 -8.96 -8.52
N ALA A 303 18.89 -8.22 -8.96
CA ALA A 303 20.13 -8.07 -8.21
C ALA A 303 19.90 -7.32 -6.88
N ALA A 304 19.12 -6.24 -6.89
CA ALA A 304 18.80 -5.48 -5.69
C ALA A 304 17.94 -6.31 -4.71
N ALA A 305 16.99 -7.10 -5.22
CA ALA A 305 16.18 -8.00 -4.41
C ALA A 305 17.03 -9.09 -3.73
N GLY A 306 17.95 -9.69 -4.48
CA GLY A 306 18.92 -10.66 -3.93
C GLY A 306 19.80 -10.07 -2.84
N ALA A 307 20.38 -8.90 -3.08
CA ALA A 307 21.21 -8.19 -2.11
C ALA A 307 20.42 -7.82 -0.83
N ALA A 308 19.18 -7.34 -0.98
CA ALA A 308 18.31 -7.01 0.15
C ALA A 308 17.98 -8.25 1.00
N LYS A 309 17.74 -9.40 0.37
CA LYS A 309 17.54 -10.67 1.07
C LYS A 309 18.78 -11.09 1.85
N ASP A 310 19.98 -11.04 1.21
CA ASP A 310 21.22 -11.46 1.83
C ASP A 310 21.57 -10.56 3.02
N GLU A 311 21.39 -9.25 2.89
CA GLU A 311 21.54 -8.28 3.98
C GLU A 311 20.55 -8.57 5.12
N PHE A 312 19.28 -8.84 4.80
CA PHE A 312 18.26 -9.20 5.80
C PHE A 312 18.65 -10.47 6.56
N ILE A 313 19.11 -11.52 5.85
CA ILE A 313 19.56 -12.78 6.46
C ILE A 313 20.78 -12.54 7.35
N ALA A 314 21.78 -11.80 6.88
CA ALA A 314 22.98 -11.46 7.64
C ALA A 314 22.64 -10.73 8.94
N ARG A 315 21.74 -9.72 8.86
CA ARG A 315 21.28 -8.95 10.01
C ARG A 315 20.54 -9.80 11.06
N PHE A 316 19.73 -10.77 10.63
CA PHE A 316 18.90 -11.56 11.56
C PHE A 316 19.51 -12.91 11.97
N GLN A 317 20.35 -13.55 11.13
CA GLN A 317 20.98 -14.83 11.45
C GLN A 317 22.29 -14.66 12.22
N GLN A 318 23.06 -13.65 11.90
CA GLN A 318 24.35 -13.42 12.56
C GLN A 318 24.22 -12.62 13.86
N GLY A 319 22.99 -12.19 14.25
CA GLY A 319 22.80 -11.27 15.36
C GLY A 319 23.53 -9.95 15.08
N ALA A 320 23.61 -9.56 13.81
CA ALA A 320 24.27 -8.32 13.41
C ALA A 320 23.71 -7.16 14.25
N MET A 321 24.62 -6.49 14.93
CA MET A 321 24.33 -5.36 15.79
C MET A 321 23.76 -4.24 14.93
N PRO A 322 22.69 -3.54 15.36
CA PRO A 322 22.22 -2.37 14.65
C PRO A 322 23.34 -1.35 14.49
N GLU A 323 23.47 -0.75 13.31
CA GLU A 323 24.45 0.34 13.10
C GLU A 323 24.10 1.56 13.95
N GLU A 324 22.79 1.83 14.12
CA GLU A 324 22.29 2.86 15.01
C GLU A 324 21.77 2.22 16.31
N MET A 325 22.39 2.57 17.44
CA MET A 325 21.96 2.16 18.76
C MET A 325 22.28 3.27 19.78
N PRO A 326 21.58 3.33 20.92
CA PRO A 326 21.92 4.28 21.99
C PRO A 326 23.38 4.14 22.42
N GLU A 327 24.11 5.26 22.42
CA GLU A 327 25.47 5.35 22.95
C GLU A 327 25.39 5.98 24.33
N LEU A 328 25.91 5.28 25.33
CA LEU A 328 25.80 5.67 26.72
C LEU A 328 27.19 5.67 27.39
N SER A 329 27.44 6.68 28.21
CA SER A 329 28.61 6.71 29.10
C SER A 329 28.16 6.47 30.53
N LEU A 330 28.62 5.41 31.15
CA LEU A 330 28.31 5.05 32.52
C LEU A 330 29.56 5.19 33.38
N GLN A 331 29.37 5.61 34.63
CA GLN A 331 30.48 5.74 35.60
C GLN A 331 30.58 4.48 36.45
N SER A 332 31.79 3.94 36.56
CA SER A 332 32.07 2.82 37.45
C SER A 332 32.31 3.28 38.89
N LYS A 333 31.86 2.49 39.86
CA LYS A 333 32.27 2.64 41.27
C LYS A 333 33.45 1.70 41.53
N ALA A 334 34.61 2.25 41.88
CA ALA A 334 35.83 1.48 42.14
C ALA A 334 36.44 0.76 40.91
N GLY A 335 36.27 1.31 39.71
CA GLY A 335 36.90 0.80 38.49
C GLY A 335 36.21 -0.41 37.84
N ARG A 336 35.09 -0.87 38.36
CA ARG A 336 34.29 -2.00 37.83
C ARG A 336 32.81 -1.79 38.06
N LEU A 337 31.99 -2.43 37.21
CA LEU A 337 30.52 -2.44 37.34
C LEU A 337 29.98 -3.83 37.04
N GLY A 338 29.20 -4.40 37.93
CA GLY A 338 28.58 -5.71 37.71
C GLY A 338 27.59 -5.66 36.56
N ILE A 339 27.60 -6.70 35.70
CA ILE A 339 26.81 -6.78 34.46
C ILE A 339 25.32 -6.48 34.66
N ALA A 340 24.70 -6.96 35.74
CA ALA A 340 23.28 -6.74 36.02
C ALA A 340 22.94 -5.26 36.28
N HIS A 341 23.86 -4.54 36.95
CA HIS A 341 23.70 -3.10 37.19
C HIS A 341 23.94 -2.30 35.92
N LEU A 342 24.98 -2.66 35.14
CA LEU A 342 25.26 -2.05 33.85
C LEU A 342 24.06 -2.14 32.92
N LEU A 343 23.46 -3.32 32.76
CA LEU A 343 22.29 -3.51 31.91
C LEU A 343 21.07 -2.70 32.36
N LYS A 344 20.90 -2.53 33.66
CA LYS A 344 19.83 -1.67 34.23
C LYS A 344 20.11 -0.20 33.98
N GLU A 345 21.31 0.28 34.25
CA GLU A 345 21.69 1.68 34.02
C GLU A 345 21.68 2.07 32.55
N ALA A 346 22.02 1.10 31.66
CA ALA A 346 21.89 1.26 30.22
C ALA A 346 20.44 1.22 29.71
N GLY A 347 19.45 1.02 30.59
CA GLY A 347 18.04 0.97 30.19
C GLY A 347 17.64 -0.28 29.39
N LEU A 348 18.53 -1.28 29.32
CA LEU A 348 18.29 -2.53 28.59
C LEU A 348 17.37 -3.50 29.36
N VAL A 349 17.25 -3.32 30.66
CA VAL A 349 16.34 -4.03 31.56
C VAL A 349 15.77 -3.08 32.61
N SER A 350 14.59 -3.42 33.14
CA SER A 350 13.92 -2.59 34.16
C SER A 350 14.50 -2.78 35.56
N SER A 351 15.15 -3.92 35.83
CA SER A 351 15.71 -4.25 37.12
C SER A 351 16.89 -5.23 37.05
N THR A 352 17.73 -5.27 38.08
CA THR A 352 18.81 -6.26 38.18
C THR A 352 18.26 -7.71 38.24
N SER A 353 17.09 -7.91 38.84
CA SER A 353 16.42 -9.20 38.85
C SER A 353 16.02 -9.66 37.42
N GLU A 354 15.56 -8.73 36.56
CA GLU A 354 15.32 -8.99 35.13
C GLU A 354 16.64 -9.35 34.45
N ALA A 355 17.71 -8.61 34.67
CA ALA A 355 19.03 -8.90 34.13
C ALA A 355 19.47 -10.33 34.42
N PHE A 356 19.40 -10.75 35.69
CA PHE A 356 19.76 -12.11 36.07
C PHE A 356 18.91 -13.19 35.45
N ARG A 357 17.61 -12.92 35.26
CA ARG A 357 16.71 -13.83 34.54
C ARG A 357 17.12 -13.94 33.06
N MET A 358 17.39 -12.80 32.40
CA MET A 358 17.81 -12.78 31.00
C MET A 358 19.17 -13.47 30.77
N ILE A 359 20.12 -13.31 31.69
CA ILE A 359 21.41 -14.04 31.64
C ILE A 359 21.15 -15.54 31.76
N LYS A 360 20.30 -15.97 32.73
CA LYS A 360 19.95 -17.40 32.89
C LYS A 360 19.31 -18.00 31.64
N GLN A 361 18.52 -17.22 30.91
CA GLN A 361 17.88 -17.62 29.66
C GLN A 361 18.83 -17.57 28.45
N GLY A 362 20.09 -17.14 28.63
CA GLY A 362 21.07 -16.98 27.57
C GLY A 362 20.74 -15.85 26.58
N ALA A 363 19.97 -14.88 27.01
CA ALA A 363 19.48 -13.78 26.22
C ALA A 363 20.35 -12.51 26.30
N VAL A 364 21.48 -12.54 27.05
CA VAL A 364 22.41 -11.43 27.18
C VAL A 364 23.69 -11.73 26.38
N ARG A 365 24.16 -10.74 25.60
CA ARG A 365 25.41 -10.81 24.86
C ARG A 365 26.20 -9.52 25.03
N ILE A 366 27.54 -9.65 25.01
CA ILE A 366 28.51 -8.54 24.94
C ILE A 366 29.31 -8.75 23.64
N ASP A 367 29.29 -7.77 22.74
CA ASP A 367 29.93 -7.84 21.41
C ASP A 367 29.60 -9.15 20.66
N GLY A 368 28.35 -9.60 20.78
CA GLY A 368 27.86 -10.85 20.15
C GLY A 368 28.14 -12.12 20.96
N VAL A 369 29.02 -12.09 21.95
CA VAL A 369 29.36 -13.25 22.80
C VAL A 369 28.35 -13.39 23.95
N ARG A 370 27.80 -14.59 24.12
CA ARG A 370 26.83 -14.88 25.18
C ARG A 370 27.43 -14.75 26.58
N VAL A 371 26.76 -14.04 27.45
CA VAL A 371 27.12 -13.93 28.87
C VAL A 371 26.45 -15.09 29.64
N GLU A 372 27.28 -15.91 30.29
CA GLU A 372 26.81 -17.04 31.11
C GLU A 372 27.02 -16.77 32.61
N ASP A 373 28.06 -15.99 32.94
CA ASP A 373 28.37 -15.63 34.30
C ASP A 373 27.48 -14.47 34.79
N ARG A 374 26.74 -14.70 35.86
CA ARG A 374 25.91 -13.69 36.52
C ARG A 374 26.71 -12.73 37.36
N GLY A 375 27.90 -13.13 37.77
CA GLY A 375 28.84 -12.34 38.58
C GLY A 375 29.83 -11.54 37.74
N LEU A 376 29.68 -11.54 36.40
CA LEU A 376 30.59 -10.83 35.52
C LEU A 376 30.68 -9.36 35.90
N GLU A 377 31.91 -8.89 36.13
CA GLU A 377 32.25 -7.49 36.33
C GLU A 377 32.90 -6.94 35.07
N VAL A 378 32.41 -5.78 34.61
CA VAL A 378 32.95 -5.06 33.45
C VAL A 378 33.92 -3.99 33.98
N GLU A 379 35.12 -3.93 33.40
CA GLU A 379 36.19 -2.99 33.84
C GLU A 379 35.99 -1.60 33.20
N ALA A 380 36.34 -0.55 33.96
CA ALA A 380 36.39 0.80 33.43
C ALA A 380 37.39 0.92 32.25
N GLY A 381 37.08 1.77 31.30
CA GLY A 381 37.83 1.92 30.04
C GLY A 381 37.31 1.02 28.93
N SER A 382 36.35 0.12 29.20
CA SER A 382 35.76 -0.72 28.17
C SER A 382 34.69 0.03 27.36
N ILE A 383 34.64 -0.23 26.05
CA ILE A 383 33.56 0.20 25.14
C ILE A 383 33.04 -1.05 24.47
N CYS A 384 31.83 -1.48 24.85
CA CYS A 384 31.24 -2.72 24.34
C CYS A 384 29.78 -2.50 23.94
N ILE A 385 29.29 -3.36 23.05
CA ILE A 385 27.89 -3.41 22.70
C ILE A 385 27.19 -4.48 23.51
N TYR A 386 26.17 -4.05 24.26
CA TYR A 386 25.35 -4.91 25.11
C TYR A 386 24.03 -5.19 24.43
N GLN A 387 23.67 -6.47 24.36
CA GLN A 387 22.40 -6.92 23.81
C GLN A 387 21.60 -7.68 24.87
N VAL A 388 20.31 -7.37 24.98
CA VAL A 388 19.34 -8.13 25.81
C VAL A 388 18.15 -8.56 24.96
N GLY A 389 18.03 -9.88 24.75
CA GLY A 389 17.04 -10.45 23.82
C GLY A 389 17.36 -10.11 22.36
N LYS A 390 16.32 -10.04 21.51
CA LYS A 390 16.49 -9.83 20.07
C LYS A 390 16.51 -8.36 19.63
N ARG A 391 16.04 -7.43 20.49
CA ARG A 391 15.71 -6.06 20.07
C ARG A 391 16.35 -4.94 20.89
N ARG A 392 16.93 -5.24 22.07
CA ARG A 392 17.49 -4.23 22.96
C ARG A 392 19.00 -4.21 22.83
N PHE A 393 19.55 -3.12 22.33
CA PHE A 393 20.97 -2.91 22.14
C PHE A 393 21.40 -1.56 22.71
N ALA A 394 22.60 -1.45 23.23
CA ALA A 394 23.24 -0.19 23.57
C ALA A 394 24.77 -0.36 23.48
N ARG A 395 25.44 0.65 22.95
CA ARG A 395 26.89 0.81 23.05
C ARG A 395 27.18 1.54 24.35
N VAL A 396 27.89 0.90 25.27
CA VAL A 396 28.21 1.47 26.59
C VAL A 396 29.71 1.65 26.72
N SER A 397 30.11 2.90 27.03
CA SER A 397 31.45 3.27 27.47
C SER A 397 31.45 3.34 28.98
N LEU A 398 32.21 2.51 29.67
CA LEU A 398 32.33 2.50 31.10
C LEU A 398 33.58 3.30 31.52
N THR A 399 33.37 4.41 32.24
CA THR A 399 34.45 5.30 32.69
C THR A 399 34.62 5.27 34.22
#